data_af5f2c03ddff78ac67c5ff04b3573231
#
_entry.id   af5f2c03ddff78ac67c5ff04b3573231
#
_cell.length_a   1.000
_cell.length_b   1.000
_cell.length_c   1.000
_cell.angle_alpha   90.00
_cell.angle_beta   90.00
_cell.angle_gamma   90.00
#
_symmetry.space_group_name_H-M   'P 1'
#
loop_
_entity.id
_entity.type
_entity.pdbx_description
1 polymer ?
#
loop_
_entity_poly.entity_id
_entity_poly.type
_entity_poly.pdbx_seq_one_letter_code
_entity_poly.pdbx_strand_id
1 'polypeptide(L)'
;MQSVSLCDTIRLDLGFAGGIRASSGLQFLPNDKDNLAVAAALAFRKATGQTWRDLLITIEKRIPVCAGTAGGSSDAAAVLRGLNELTDAGLSPQALAKIGEEVGSDVPYCVLGTTALAGGRGEALTPLSPLPPCWIVLCKPRFSISTPALFRAWDRGKRRLRPDTKGILLALEAGDLVEVARRMFNVFEGVLPPTQQREIESIKTALLTAGALGAAMSGSGPTVFGVFREKALARSAVALLREDYEEVFLTEPLSGPLPALQKPQV
;
A
#
# COMPACT_ATOMS: atom_id res chain seq x y z
N MET A 1 4.29 8.26 -3.38
CA MET A 1 3.83 6.86 -3.18
C MET A 1 4.60 5.96 -4.13
N GLN A 2 4.87 4.71 -3.72
CA GLN A 2 5.59 3.70 -4.51
C GLN A 2 4.93 2.34 -4.34
N SER A 3 4.55 1.70 -5.44
CA SER A 3 4.09 0.31 -5.43
C SER A 3 5.27 -0.65 -5.36
N VAL A 4 5.10 -1.73 -4.59
CA VAL A 4 6.13 -2.75 -4.39
C VAL A 4 5.61 -4.14 -4.75
N SER A 5 6.51 -5.11 -4.91
CA SER A 5 6.17 -6.47 -5.34
C SER A 5 5.47 -7.32 -4.28
N LEU A 6 5.41 -6.89 -3.00
CA LEU A 6 4.60 -7.56 -1.99
C LEU A 6 3.12 -7.36 -2.31
N CYS A 7 2.39 -8.44 -2.55
CA CYS A 7 0.99 -8.39 -2.96
C CYS A 7 0.15 -9.49 -2.29
N ASP A 8 -1.14 -9.21 -2.15
CA ASP A 8 -2.18 -10.20 -1.87
C ASP A 8 -2.62 -10.88 -3.16
N THR A 9 -3.29 -12.02 -3.05
CA THR A 9 -3.93 -12.69 -4.19
C THR A 9 -5.45 -12.56 -4.07
N ILE A 10 -6.09 -12.06 -5.11
CA ILE A 10 -7.55 -11.91 -5.19
C ILE A 10 -8.10 -12.85 -6.24
N ARG A 11 -9.07 -13.68 -5.83
CA ARG A 11 -9.86 -14.53 -6.72
C ARG A 11 -11.32 -14.05 -6.72
N LEU A 12 -11.92 -13.96 -7.91
CA LEU A 12 -13.29 -13.53 -8.13
C LEU A 12 -14.09 -14.67 -8.74
N ASP A 13 -15.11 -15.13 -8.03
CA ASP A 13 -16.04 -16.17 -8.48
C ASP A 13 -17.44 -15.57 -8.65
N LEU A 14 -17.78 -15.16 -9.89
CA LEU A 14 -19.13 -14.68 -10.25
C LEU A 14 -20.14 -15.81 -10.28
N GLY A 15 -21.36 -15.53 -9.77
CA GLY A 15 -22.45 -16.49 -9.71
C GLY A 15 -22.36 -17.47 -8.54
N PHE A 16 -21.40 -17.32 -7.66
CA PHE A 16 -21.33 -18.11 -6.43
C PHE A 16 -22.38 -17.62 -5.42
N ALA A 17 -23.43 -18.40 -5.22
CA ALA A 17 -24.60 -18.03 -4.45
C ALA A 17 -24.28 -17.49 -3.03
N GLY A 18 -25.05 -16.49 -2.58
CA GLY A 18 -24.89 -15.91 -1.25
C GLY A 18 -24.60 -14.42 -1.21
N GLY A 19 -24.87 -13.71 -2.31
CA GLY A 19 -24.65 -12.28 -2.43
C GLY A 19 -23.18 -11.91 -2.68
N ILE A 20 -22.86 -10.63 -2.52
CA ILE A 20 -21.49 -10.11 -2.70
C ILE A 20 -20.81 -10.16 -1.33
N ARG A 21 -19.74 -10.95 -1.22
CA ARG A 21 -19.02 -11.13 0.04
C ARG A 21 -17.54 -11.41 -0.19
N ALA A 22 -16.72 -11.11 0.85
CA ALA A 22 -15.31 -11.46 0.89
C ALA A 22 -15.05 -12.66 1.81
N SER A 23 -13.95 -13.37 1.57
CA SER A 23 -13.40 -14.42 2.44
C SER A 23 -11.89 -14.30 2.45
N SER A 24 -11.27 -14.19 3.62
CA SER A 24 -9.82 -13.99 3.74
C SER A 24 -9.10 -14.97 4.67
N GLY A 25 -9.83 -15.90 5.29
CA GLY A 25 -9.27 -16.75 6.35
C GLY A 25 -8.95 -15.99 7.65
N LEU A 26 -9.00 -14.65 7.66
CA LEU A 26 -8.77 -13.81 8.83
C LEU A 26 -10.12 -13.39 9.42
N GLN A 27 -10.53 -14.01 10.52
CA GLN A 27 -11.86 -13.82 11.11
C GLN A 27 -12.16 -12.38 11.55
N PHE A 28 -11.15 -11.56 11.80
CA PHE A 28 -11.31 -10.16 12.21
C PHE A 28 -11.54 -9.20 11.02
N LEU A 29 -11.34 -9.65 9.79
CA LEU A 29 -11.67 -8.85 8.62
C LEU A 29 -13.15 -8.98 8.27
N PRO A 30 -13.86 -7.86 8.02
CA PRO A 30 -15.26 -7.92 7.60
C PRO A 30 -15.39 -8.69 6.28
N ASN A 31 -16.52 -9.37 6.12
CA ASN A 31 -16.85 -10.13 4.91
C ASN A 31 -17.93 -9.47 4.06
N ASP A 32 -18.47 -8.35 4.52
CA ASP A 32 -19.56 -7.57 3.92
C ASP A 32 -19.08 -6.21 3.36
N LYS A 33 -19.99 -5.27 3.22
CA LYS A 33 -19.76 -3.92 2.69
C LYS A 33 -18.67 -3.11 3.42
N ASP A 34 -18.32 -3.49 4.64
CA ASP A 34 -17.28 -2.83 5.43
C ASP A 34 -15.88 -3.30 5.00
N ASN A 35 -15.80 -4.36 4.17
CA ASN A 35 -14.58 -4.74 3.49
C ASN A 35 -14.43 -3.92 2.19
N LEU A 36 -13.27 -3.26 2.00
CA LEU A 36 -13.03 -2.42 0.83
C LEU A 36 -13.12 -3.18 -0.51
N ALA A 37 -12.79 -4.47 -0.52
CA ALA A 37 -12.94 -5.31 -1.71
C ALA A 37 -14.43 -5.50 -2.09
N VAL A 38 -15.31 -5.70 -1.10
CA VAL A 38 -16.76 -5.77 -1.32
C VAL A 38 -17.31 -4.40 -1.71
N ALA A 39 -16.89 -3.33 -1.03
CA ALA A 39 -17.28 -1.97 -1.39
C ALA A 39 -16.91 -1.64 -2.84
N ALA A 40 -15.72 -2.04 -3.29
CA ALA A 40 -15.25 -1.87 -4.67
C ALA A 40 -16.14 -2.62 -5.68
N ALA A 41 -16.53 -3.86 -5.37
CA ALA A 41 -17.43 -4.63 -6.23
C ALA A 41 -18.83 -3.98 -6.34
N LEU A 42 -19.35 -3.46 -5.23
CA LEU A 42 -20.62 -2.73 -5.23
C LEU A 42 -20.55 -1.42 -6.02
N ALA A 43 -19.47 -0.64 -5.86
CA ALA A 43 -19.23 0.60 -6.62
C ALA A 43 -19.09 0.32 -8.12
N PHE A 44 -18.32 -0.72 -8.49
CA PHE A 44 -18.17 -1.13 -9.87
C PHE A 44 -19.50 -1.52 -10.51
N ARG A 45 -20.27 -2.39 -9.83
CA ARG A 45 -21.61 -2.83 -10.30
C ARG A 45 -22.54 -1.64 -10.53
N LYS A 46 -22.56 -0.70 -9.60
CA LYS A 46 -23.38 0.54 -9.69
C LYS A 46 -22.94 1.39 -10.89
N ALA A 47 -21.64 1.62 -11.06
CA ALA A 47 -21.09 2.49 -12.11
C ALA A 47 -21.27 1.92 -13.51
N THR A 48 -21.24 0.58 -13.65
CA THR A 48 -21.35 -0.10 -14.96
C THR A 48 -22.75 -0.60 -15.29
N GLY A 49 -23.72 -0.50 -14.38
CA GLY A 49 -25.07 -1.01 -14.58
C GLY A 49 -25.17 -2.54 -14.64
N GLN A 50 -24.15 -3.24 -14.16
CA GLN A 50 -24.12 -4.71 -14.14
C GLN A 50 -25.24 -5.29 -13.27
N THR A 51 -25.81 -6.43 -13.67
CA THR A 51 -26.98 -7.04 -13.04
C THR A 51 -26.68 -8.28 -12.18
N TRP A 52 -25.42 -8.75 -12.16
CA TRP A 52 -25.04 -9.89 -11.33
C TRP A 52 -25.27 -9.58 -9.84
N ARG A 53 -25.73 -10.59 -9.09
CA ARG A 53 -26.09 -10.45 -7.68
C ARG A 53 -25.12 -11.15 -6.74
N ASP A 54 -24.43 -12.13 -7.24
CA ASP A 54 -23.60 -13.05 -6.46
C ASP A 54 -22.16 -12.97 -6.90
N LEU A 55 -21.27 -12.73 -5.95
CA LEU A 55 -19.82 -12.68 -6.12
C LEU A 55 -19.11 -13.10 -4.84
N LEU A 56 -18.29 -14.13 -4.91
CA LEU A 56 -17.34 -14.46 -3.86
C LEU A 56 -15.97 -13.85 -4.21
N ILE A 57 -15.43 -13.06 -3.28
CA ILE A 57 -14.09 -12.47 -3.35
C ILE A 57 -13.22 -13.21 -2.35
N THR A 58 -12.34 -14.09 -2.81
CA THR A 58 -11.38 -14.77 -1.94
C THR A 58 -10.08 -13.98 -1.90
N ILE A 59 -9.60 -13.65 -0.69
CA ILE A 59 -8.42 -12.82 -0.46
C ILE A 59 -7.38 -13.65 0.30
N GLU A 60 -6.24 -13.93 -0.33
CA GLU A 60 -5.07 -14.50 0.35
C GLU A 60 -4.16 -13.38 0.79
N LYS A 61 -4.20 -13.06 2.09
CA LYS A 61 -3.46 -11.92 2.68
C LYS A 61 -1.99 -12.25 2.88
N ARG A 62 -1.14 -11.39 2.34
CA ARG A 62 0.31 -11.34 2.54
C ARG A 62 0.78 -9.95 2.96
N ILE A 63 0.08 -8.91 2.50
CA ILE A 63 0.31 -7.52 2.93
C ILE A 63 -0.17 -7.40 4.37
N PRO A 64 0.66 -6.89 5.30
CA PRO A 64 0.27 -6.69 6.69
C PRO A 64 -1.00 -5.85 6.83
N VAL A 65 -1.90 -6.27 7.73
CA VAL A 65 -3.17 -5.58 7.97
C VAL A 65 -2.97 -4.44 8.97
N CYS A 66 -3.68 -3.32 8.78
CA CYS A 66 -3.57 -2.10 9.62
C CYS A 66 -2.14 -1.60 9.76
N ALA A 67 -1.39 -1.62 8.67
CA ALA A 67 0.06 -1.45 8.65
C ALA A 67 0.56 -0.16 7.97
N GLY A 68 -0.32 0.68 7.42
CA GLY A 68 0.09 1.85 6.64
C GLY A 68 0.63 1.52 5.24
N THR A 69 0.36 0.31 4.74
CA THR A 69 0.82 -0.23 3.45
C THR A 69 -0.28 -0.31 2.39
N ALA A 70 -1.43 0.31 2.64
CA ALA A 70 -2.59 0.37 1.73
C ALA A 70 -3.12 -1.01 1.25
N GLY A 71 -2.94 -2.10 2.04
CA GLY A 71 -3.32 -3.46 1.64
C GLY A 71 -4.80 -3.59 1.28
N GLY A 72 -5.72 -3.06 2.08
CA GLY A 72 -7.16 -3.08 1.76
C GLY A 72 -7.52 -2.28 0.51
N SER A 73 -6.85 -1.15 0.28
CA SER A 73 -7.02 -0.35 -0.95
C SER A 73 -6.46 -1.07 -2.18
N SER A 74 -5.38 -1.82 -2.01
CA SER A 74 -4.81 -2.70 -3.05
C SER A 74 -5.78 -3.82 -3.40
N ASP A 75 -6.40 -4.47 -2.40
CA ASP A 75 -7.44 -5.49 -2.61
C ASP A 75 -8.63 -4.93 -3.39
N ALA A 76 -9.12 -3.75 -3.00
CA ALA A 76 -10.20 -3.04 -3.70
C ALA A 76 -9.85 -2.74 -5.17
N ALA A 77 -8.65 -2.24 -5.42
CA ALA A 77 -8.16 -1.96 -6.76
C ALA A 77 -8.06 -3.23 -7.62
N ALA A 78 -7.60 -4.34 -7.04
CA ALA A 78 -7.54 -5.63 -7.71
C ALA A 78 -8.95 -6.13 -8.08
N VAL A 79 -9.95 -5.95 -7.22
CA VAL A 79 -11.35 -6.26 -7.52
C VAL A 79 -11.89 -5.41 -8.66
N LEU A 80 -11.65 -4.10 -8.67
CA LEU A 80 -12.07 -3.21 -9.77
C LEU A 80 -11.49 -3.66 -11.11
N ARG A 81 -10.19 -3.94 -11.15
CA ARG A 81 -9.50 -4.42 -12.35
C ARG A 81 -10.01 -5.80 -12.77
N GLY A 82 -10.17 -6.71 -11.82
CA GLY A 82 -10.65 -8.07 -12.05
C GLY A 82 -12.07 -8.11 -12.61
N LEU A 83 -12.97 -7.32 -12.05
CA LEU A 83 -14.35 -7.22 -12.55
C LEU A 83 -14.41 -6.58 -13.93
N ASN A 84 -13.60 -5.54 -14.19
CA ASN A 84 -13.53 -4.92 -15.50
C ASN A 84 -13.19 -5.93 -16.61
N GLU A 85 -12.23 -6.81 -16.35
CA GLU A 85 -11.85 -7.85 -17.31
C GLU A 85 -12.84 -9.02 -17.35
N LEU A 86 -13.33 -9.46 -16.18
CA LEU A 86 -14.24 -10.60 -16.06
C LEU A 86 -15.61 -10.33 -16.72
N THR A 87 -16.05 -9.06 -16.73
CA THR A 87 -17.34 -8.63 -17.30
C THR A 87 -17.20 -7.92 -18.64
N ASP A 88 -16.00 -7.87 -19.23
CA ASP A 88 -15.68 -7.15 -20.46
C ASP A 88 -16.22 -5.69 -20.48
N ALA A 89 -16.16 -5.01 -19.32
CA ALA A 89 -16.71 -3.66 -19.19
C ALA A 89 -15.91 -2.59 -19.94
N GLY A 90 -14.67 -2.86 -20.32
CA GLY A 90 -13.84 -2.01 -21.19
C GLY A 90 -13.47 -0.66 -20.59
N LEU A 91 -13.49 -0.51 -19.26
CA LEU A 91 -13.15 0.75 -18.60
C LEU A 91 -11.64 0.99 -18.62
N SER A 92 -11.24 2.24 -18.86
CA SER A 92 -9.84 2.66 -18.73
C SER A 92 -9.36 2.63 -17.28
N PRO A 93 -8.04 2.53 -17.02
CA PRO A 93 -7.50 2.64 -15.66
C PRO A 93 -7.96 3.92 -14.94
N GLN A 94 -8.10 5.04 -15.65
CA GLN A 94 -8.58 6.32 -15.09
C GLN A 94 -10.06 6.23 -14.68
N ALA A 95 -10.89 5.55 -15.48
CA ALA A 95 -12.29 5.33 -15.12
C ALA A 95 -12.43 4.42 -13.89
N LEU A 96 -11.62 3.36 -13.81
CA LEU A 96 -11.56 2.51 -12.62
C LEU A 96 -11.06 3.27 -11.38
N ALA A 97 -10.03 4.11 -11.52
CA ALA A 97 -9.54 4.96 -10.45
C ALA A 97 -10.65 5.90 -9.93
N LYS A 98 -11.45 6.46 -10.86
CA LYS A 98 -12.60 7.32 -10.49
C LYS A 98 -13.67 6.57 -9.69
N ILE A 99 -13.97 5.32 -10.03
CA ILE A 99 -14.84 4.46 -9.22
C ILE A 99 -14.19 4.20 -7.84
N GLY A 100 -12.88 3.99 -7.81
CA GLY A 100 -12.11 3.76 -6.59
C GLY A 100 -12.15 4.92 -5.59
N GLU A 101 -12.32 6.17 -6.03
CA GLU A 101 -12.46 7.34 -5.14
C GLU A 101 -13.66 7.23 -4.19
N GLU A 102 -14.76 6.57 -4.61
CA GLU A 102 -15.94 6.33 -3.77
C GLU A 102 -15.65 5.29 -2.67
N VAL A 103 -14.62 4.44 -2.87
CA VAL A 103 -14.28 3.32 -1.97
C VAL A 103 -13.25 3.74 -0.92
N GLY A 104 -12.21 4.47 -1.34
CA GLY A 104 -11.17 4.93 -0.42
C GLY A 104 -10.12 5.78 -1.11
N SER A 105 -9.48 6.67 -0.34
CA SER A 105 -8.53 7.67 -0.85
C SER A 105 -7.31 7.09 -1.55
N ASP A 106 -6.84 5.91 -1.12
CA ASP A 106 -5.65 5.26 -1.69
C ASP A 106 -6.01 4.31 -2.85
N VAL A 107 -7.30 4.00 -3.07
CA VAL A 107 -7.73 3.06 -4.12
C VAL A 107 -7.37 3.55 -5.53
N PRO A 108 -7.56 4.84 -5.88
CA PRO A 108 -7.13 5.37 -7.18
C PRO A 108 -5.65 5.12 -7.47
N TYR A 109 -4.79 5.36 -6.48
CA TYR A 109 -3.37 5.07 -6.61
C TYR A 109 -3.10 3.57 -6.82
N CYS A 110 -3.77 2.70 -6.05
CA CYS A 110 -3.60 1.25 -6.19
C CYS A 110 -4.11 0.71 -7.54
N VAL A 111 -5.08 1.38 -8.17
CA VAL A 111 -5.53 1.06 -9.54
C VAL A 111 -4.46 1.40 -10.57
N LEU A 112 -3.82 2.58 -10.45
CA LEU A 112 -2.83 3.09 -11.40
C LEU A 112 -1.44 2.49 -11.14
N GLY A 113 -1.05 2.33 -9.87
CA GLY A 113 0.22 1.75 -9.45
C GLY A 113 1.44 2.65 -9.71
N THR A 114 2.63 2.03 -9.73
CA THR A 114 3.93 2.65 -10.03
C THR A 114 4.42 3.68 -9.00
N THR A 115 5.03 4.78 -9.45
CA THR A 115 5.51 5.90 -8.62
C THR A 115 4.64 7.12 -8.89
N ALA A 116 4.09 7.74 -7.86
CA ALA A 116 3.27 8.94 -8.03
C ALA A 116 3.38 9.90 -6.83
N LEU A 117 3.21 11.18 -7.12
CA LEU A 117 2.92 12.18 -6.12
C LEU A 117 1.40 12.19 -5.88
N ALA A 118 0.99 12.00 -4.64
CA ALA A 118 -0.40 12.11 -4.22
C ALA A 118 -0.63 13.46 -3.52
N GLY A 119 -1.64 14.18 -3.98
CA GLY A 119 -2.12 15.44 -3.41
C GLY A 119 -3.55 15.33 -2.92
N GLY A 120 -4.13 16.44 -2.43
CA GLY A 120 -5.48 16.41 -1.89
C GLY A 120 -5.56 15.54 -0.63
N ARG A 121 -6.50 14.60 -0.60
CA ARG A 121 -6.62 13.55 0.42
C ARG A 121 -5.93 12.25 0.01
N GLY A 122 -5.22 12.21 -1.15
CA GLY A 122 -4.57 11.07 -1.76
C GLY A 122 -5.05 10.76 -3.19
N GLU A 123 -6.15 11.36 -3.63
CA GLU A 123 -6.80 11.13 -4.92
C GLU A 123 -6.18 11.90 -6.09
N ALA A 124 -5.56 13.05 -5.83
CA ALA A 124 -4.92 13.86 -6.87
C ALA A 124 -3.52 13.28 -7.19
N LEU A 125 -3.46 12.44 -8.21
CA LEU A 125 -2.26 11.68 -8.55
C LEU A 125 -1.51 12.32 -9.73
N THR A 126 -0.23 12.56 -9.54
CA THR A 126 0.71 12.96 -10.60
C THR A 126 1.73 11.83 -10.78
N PRO A 127 1.74 11.14 -11.93
CA PRO A 127 2.76 10.13 -12.21
C PRO A 127 4.17 10.74 -12.17
N LEU A 128 5.12 9.99 -11.66
CA LEU A 128 6.53 10.38 -11.54
C LEU A 128 7.43 9.38 -12.25
N SER A 129 8.69 9.78 -12.45
CA SER A 129 9.75 8.87 -12.87
C SER A 129 9.80 7.66 -11.91
N PRO A 130 10.01 6.43 -12.42
CA PRO A 130 10.09 5.25 -11.57
C PRO A 130 11.24 5.37 -10.58
N LEU A 131 11.02 4.81 -9.39
CA LEU A 131 12.11 4.67 -8.41
C LEU A 131 13.24 3.83 -9.03
N PRO A 132 14.51 4.26 -8.93
CA PRO A 132 15.63 3.46 -9.42
C PRO A 132 15.64 2.05 -8.83
N PRO A 133 16.20 1.05 -9.55
CA PRO A 133 16.28 -0.32 -9.05
C PRO A 133 16.92 -0.39 -7.67
N CYS A 134 16.21 -0.97 -6.73
CA CYS A 134 16.62 -1.11 -5.33
C CYS A 134 15.86 -2.25 -4.65
N TRP A 135 16.25 -2.53 -3.42
CA TRP A 135 15.57 -3.48 -2.55
C TRP A 135 14.92 -2.72 -1.41
N ILE A 136 13.74 -3.15 -1.02
CA ILE A 136 12.99 -2.53 0.08
C ILE A 136 12.71 -3.61 1.12
N VAL A 137 13.11 -3.33 2.36
CA VAL A 137 12.75 -4.16 3.52
C VAL A 137 11.61 -3.47 4.24
N LEU A 138 10.53 -4.21 4.47
CA LEU A 138 9.38 -3.78 5.26
C LEU A 138 9.41 -4.52 6.60
N CYS A 139 9.24 -3.81 7.71
CA CYS A 139 9.11 -4.40 9.03
C CYS A 139 7.90 -3.79 9.75
N LYS A 140 6.93 -4.63 10.12
CA LYS A 140 5.75 -4.20 10.88
C LYS A 140 5.88 -4.66 12.32
N PRO A 141 5.94 -3.74 13.31
CA PRO A 141 5.86 -4.07 14.72
C PRO A 141 4.45 -4.60 15.09
N ARG A 142 4.34 -5.22 16.26
CA ARG A 142 3.08 -5.89 16.70
C ARG A 142 1.92 -4.95 16.97
N PHE A 143 2.16 -3.67 17.25
CA PHE A 143 1.09 -2.72 17.50
C PHE A 143 0.44 -2.21 16.21
N SER A 144 -0.75 -1.64 16.35
CA SER A 144 -1.47 -0.96 15.27
C SER A 144 -1.65 0.52 15.62
N ILE A 145 -1.76 1.36 14.61
CA ILE A 145 -1.98 2.80 14.75
C ILE A 145 -3.35 3.14 14.18
N SER A 146 -4.16 3.87 14.97
CA SER A 146 -5.43 4.42 14.49
C SER A 146 -5.16 5.65 13.62
N THR A 147 -5.35 5.53 12.32
CA THR A 147 -5.20 6.65 11.36
C THR A 147 -5.98 7.90 11.79
N PRO A 148 -7.27 7.83 12.20
CA PRO A 148 -7.98 9.02 12.66
C PRO A 148 -7.38 9.65 13.94
N ALA A 149 -6.86 8.83 14.86
CA ALA A 149 -6.21 9.34 16.07
C ALA A 149 -4.89 10.05 15.73
N LEU A 150 -4.13 9.51 14.78
CA LEU A 150 -2.87 10.08 14.31
C LEU A 150 -3.07 11.44 13.64
N PHE A 151 -4.07 11.58 12.76
CA PHE A 151 -4.42 12.87 12.15
C PHE A 151 -4.84 13.89 13.21
N ARG A 152 -5.66 13.51 14.18
CA ARG A 152 -6.02 14.40 15.30
C ARG A 152 -4.80 14.83 16.14
N ALA A 153 -3.85 13.94 16.36
CA ALA A 153 -2.60 14.27 17.05
C ALA A 153 -1.75 15.25 16.24
N TRP A 154 -1.65 15.05 14.95
CA TRP A 154 -0.96 15.96 14.02
C TRP A 154 -1.59 17.36 14.02
N ASP A 155 -2.91 17.46 13.96
CA ASP A 155 -3.63 18.75 13.92
C ASP A 155 -3.43 19.58 15.21
N ARG A 156 -3.26 18.91 16.35
CA ARG A 156 -2.98 19.56 17.65
C ARG A 156 -1.53 20.00 17.81
N GLY A 157 -0.62 19.46 17.02
CA GLY A 157 0.80 19.73 17.09
C GLY A 157 1.15 21.18 16.69
N LYS A 158 2.04 21.84 17.46
CA LYS A 158 2.49 23.22 17.18
C LYS A 158 3.63 23.28 16.17
N ARG A 159 4.44 22.24 16.03
CA ARG A 159 5.59 22.18 15.11
C ARG A 159 5.20 21.38 13.89
N ARG A 160 5.28 22.01 12.71
CA ARG A 160 4.95 21.40 11.44
C ARG A 160 6.21 21.31 10.58
N LEU A 161 7.05 20.33 10.87
CA LEU A 161 8.08 19.95 9.91
C LEU A 161 7.40 19.49 8.63
N ARG A 162 7.98 19.85 7.49
CA ARG A 162 7.47 19.49 6.16
C ARG A 162 8.55 18.70 5.43
N PRO A 163 8.17 17.69 4.64
CA PRO A 163 9.10 16.99 3.77
C PRO A 163 9.65 17.94 2.71
N ASP A 164 10.89 17.71 2.29
CA ASP A 164 11.49 18.37 1.11
C ASP A 164 10.94 17.73 -0.18
N THR A 165 9.66 18.00 -0.47
CA THR A 165 8.98 17.43 -1.65
C THR A 165 9.68 17.81 -2.94
N LYS A 166 10.14 19.07 -3.08
CA LYS A 166 10.84 19.53 -4.28
C LYS A 166 12.16 18.79 -4.49
N GLY A 167 12.94 18.66 -3.41
CA GLY A 167 14.24 17.96 -3.48
C GLY A 167 14.10 16.47 -3.80
N ILE A 168 13.10 15.78 -3.22
CA ILE A 168 12.88 14.36 -3.51
C ILE A 168 12.40 14.14 -4.96
N LEU A 169 11.58 15.04 -5.52
CA LEU A 169 11.15 14.98 -6.92
C LEU A 169 12.34 15.16 -7.88
N LEU A 170 13.21 16.14 -7.63
CA LEU A 170 14.41 16.36 -8.43
C LEU A 170 15.37 15.17 -8.34
N ALA A 171 15.56 14.60 -7.16
CA ALA A 171 16.40 13.42 -6.98
C ALA A 171 15.82 12.20 -7.73
N LEU A 172 14.52 12.04 -7.74
CA LEU A 172 13.85 10.96 -8.45
C LEU A 172 14.00 11.12 -9.99
N GLU A 173 13.81 12.35 -10.49
CA GLU A 173 13.99 12.69 -11.91
C GLU A 173 15.44 12.45 -12.37
N ALA A 174 16.41 12.75 -11.49
CA ALA A 174 17.83 12.49 -11.75
C ALA A 174 18.22 11.01 -11.59
N GLY A 175 17.32 10.14 -11.12
CA GLY A 175 17.63 8.74 -10.83
C GLY A 175 18.59 8.55 -9.64
N ASP A 176 18.70 9.54 -8.76
CA ASP A 176 19.58 9.49 -7.59
C ASP A 176 18.92 8.83 -6.40
N LEU A 177 19.08 7.50 -6.29
CA LEU A 177 18.49 6.70 -5.22
C LEU A 177 18.97 7.15 -3.82
N VAL A 178 20.23 7.58 -3.69
CA VAL A 178 20.78 8.01 -2.40
C VAL A 178 20.07 9.28 -1.92
N GLU A 179 19.95 10.26 -2.80
CA GLU A 179 19.29 11.51 -2.49
C GLU A 179 17.76 11.33 -2.27
N VAL A 180 17.12 10.41 -2.99
CA VAL A 180 15.72 10.03 -2.70
C VAL A 180 15.61 9.45 -1.29
N ALA A 181 16.45 8.48 -0.95
CA ALA A 181 16.41 7.82 0.36
C ALA A 181 16.71 8.78 1.52
N ARG A 182 17.66 9.70 1.36
CA ARG A 182 18.01 10.72 2.37
C ARG A 182 16.90 11.73 2.64
N ARG A 183 16.01 11.97 1.66
CA ARG A 183 14.88 12.91 1.78
C ARG A 183 13.57 12.25 2.21
N MET A 184 13.56 10.92 2.41
CA MET A 184 12.39 10.26 2.95
C MET A 184 12.06 10.81 4.33
N PHE A 185 10.81 11.20 4.52
CA PHE A 185 10.35 11.82 5.75
C PHE A 185 8.86 11.55 5.96
N ASN A 186 8.50 11.16 7.18
CA ASN A 186 7.11 10.99 7.56
C ASN A 186 6.74 11.89 8.74
N VAL A 187 5.86 12.84 8.49
CA VAL A 187 5.41 13.83 9.49
C VAL A 187 4.76 13.18 10.72
N PHE A 188 4.18 12.00 10.57
CA PHE A 188 3.48 11.31 11.64
C PHE A 188 4.42 10.68 12.68
N GLU A 189 5.66 10.40 12.34
CA GLU A 189 6.63 9.88 13.30
C GLU A 189 6.80 10.81 14.51
N GLY A 190 6.71 12.13 14.30
CA GLY A 190 6.86 13.14 15.35
C GLY A 190 5.65 13.32 16.29
N VAL A 191 4.54 12.64 16.04
CA VAL A 191 3.30 12.73 16.85
C VAL A 191 2.86 11.38 17.43
N LEU A 192 3.67 10.35 17.26
CA LEU A 192 3.43 9.04 17.88
C LEU A 192 3.58 9.10 19.39
N PRO A 193 2.86 8.25 20.15
CA PRO A 193 3.13 8.02 21.56
C PRO A 193 4.60 7.60 21.79
N PRO A 194 5.25 8.03 22.90
CA PRO A 194 6.68 7.80 23.13
C PRO A 194 7.15 6.35 23.04
N THR A 195 6.30 5.38 23.42
CA THR A 195 6.61 3.94 23.32
C THR A 195 6.65 3.48 21.87
N GLN A 196 5.64 3.87 21.06
CA GLN A 196 5.57 3.54 19.66
C GLN A 196 6.69 4.24 18.87
N GLN A 197 6.96 5.50 19.18
CA GLN A 197 8.04 6.25 18.55
C GLN A 197 9.39 5.57 18.77
N ARG A 198 9.72 5.13 20.01
CA ARG A 198 10.97 4.42 20.30
C ARG A 198 11.10 3.13 19.50
N GLU A 199 10.02 2.39 19.32
CA GLU A 199 10.06 1.14 18.54
C GLU A 199 10.26 1.40 17.05
N ILE A 200 9.57 2.41 16.48
CA ILE A 200 9.80 2.87 15.10
C ILE A 200 11.26 3.29 14.90
N GLU A 201 11.82 4.09 15.80
CA GLU A 201 13.23 4.52 15.73
C GLU A 201 14.20 3.34 15.89
N SER A 202 13.89 2.35 16.72
CA SER A 202 14.70 1.12 16.85
C SER A 202 14.77 0.36 15.52
N ILE A 203 13.63 0.14 14.85
CA ILE A 203 13.58 -0.53 13.54
C ILE A 203 14.34 0.29 12.48
N LYS A 204 14.15 1.61 12.44
CA LYS A 204 14.90 2.50 11.52
C LYS A 204 16.39 2.40 11.74
N THR A 205 16.83 2.41 12.99
CA THR A 205 18.25 2.28 13.36
C THR A 205 18.81 0.94 12.93
N ALA A 206 18.08 -0.16 13.15
CA ALA A 206 18.49 -1.49 12.71
C ALA A 206 18.65 -1.56 11.17
N LEU A 207 17.69 -1.01 10.41
CA LEU A 207 17.75 -0.94 8.96
C LEU A 207 18.96 -0.11 8.47
N LEU A 208 19.20 1.06 9.05
CA LEU A 208 20.32 1.94 8.68
C LEU A 208 21.67 1.28 9.03
N THR A 209 21.78 0.65 10.20
CA THR A 209 22.99 -0.07 10.62
C THR A 209 23.27 -1.27 9.70
N ALA A 210 22.23 -1.93 9.17
CA ALA A 210 22.34 -2.99 8.19
C ALA A 210 22.66 -2.48 6.76
N GLY A 211 22.82 -1.18 6.54
CA GLY A 211 23.25 -0.58 5.27
C GLY A 211 22.11 -0.03 4.40
N ALA A 212 20.94 0.25 4.97
CA ALA A 212 19.91 0.99 4.26
C ALA A 212 20.38 2.42 3.95
N LEU A 213 20.08 2.90 2.74
CA LEU A 213 20.34 4.27 2.30
C LEU A 213 19.47 5.30 3.03
N GLY A 214 18.31 4.86 3.52
CA GLY A 214 17.37 5.61 4.30
C GLY A 214 16.26 4.71 4.83
N ALA A 215 15.57 5.14 5.90
CA ALA A 215 14.45 4.42 6.49
C ALA A 215 13.38 5.41 7.00
N ALA A 216 12.11 5.04 6.84
CA ALA A 216 10.99 5.83 7.31
C ALA A 216 9.76 4.94 7.62
N MET A 217 8.83 5.47 8.39
CA MET A 217 7.52 4.84 8.58
C MET A 217 6.65 5.03 7.34
N SER A 218 5.90 4.01 6.95
CA SER A 218 4.99 4.03 5.78
C SER A 218 3.61 4.59 6.14
N GLY A 219 3.19 5.66 5.48
CA GLY A 219 1.84 6.23 5.64
C GLY A 219 1.48 6.53 7.09
N SER A 220 0.34 6.05 7.57
CA SER A 220 -0.07 6.15 8.97
C SER A 220 0.60 5.12 9.89
N GLY A 221 1.48 4.29 9.35
CA GLY A 221 2.23 3.29 10.10
C GLY A 221 1.39 2.06 10.50
N PRO A 222 1.98 1.18 11.34
CA PRO A 222 3.30 1.29 11.94
C PRO A 222 4.45 0.68 11.11
N THR A 223 4.21 0.17 9.91
CA THR A 223 5.28 -0.43 9.09
C THR A 223 6.39 0.58 8.85
N VAL A 224 7.62 0.17 9.11
CA VAL A 224 8.85 0.88 8.75
C VAL A 224 9.44 0.23 7.50
N PHE A 225 9.95 1.04 6.60
CA PHE A 225 10.67 0.54 5.44
C PHE A 225 12.07 1.11 5.34
N GLY A 226 12.99 0.30 4.81
CA GLY A 226 14.36 0.73 4.47
C GLY A 226 14.67 0.45 3.02
N VAL A 227 15.38 1.36 2.37
CA VAL A 227 15.79 1.27 0.96
C VAL A 227 17.25 0.85 0.88
N PHE A 228 17.53 -0.19 0.10
CA PHE A 228 18.87 -0.77 -0.06
C PHE A 228 19.28 -0.80 -1.53
N ARG A 229 20.53 -0.51 -1.81
CA ARG A 229 21.10 -0.69 -3.14
C ARG A 229 21.40 -2.17 -3.41
N GLU A 230 21.89 -2.87 -2.41
CA GLU A 230 22.38 -4.24 -2.53
C GLU A 230 21.43 -5.27 -1.90
N LYS A 231 21.08 -6.31 -2.66
CA LYS A 231 20.22 -7.40 -2.21
C LYS A 231 20.77 -8.15 -1.00
N ALA A 232 22.10 -8.32 -0.96
CA ALA A 232 22.75 -9.03 0.13
C ALA A 232 22.54 -8.32 1.47
N LEU A 233 22.73 -6.98 1.51
CA LEU A 233 22.49 -6.17 2.71
C LEU A 233 21.01 -6.19 3.12
N ALA A 234 20.09 -6.07 2.16
CA ALA A 234 18.67 -6.17 2.42
C ALA A 234 18.27 -7.53 3.01
N ARG A 235 18.84 -8.63 2.53
CA ARG A 235 18.62 -9.98 3.09
C ARG A 235 19.15 -10.11 4.51
N SER A 236 20.33 -9.57 4.79
CA SER A 236 20.90 -9.54 6.14
C SER A 236 20.02 -8.74 7.11
N ALA A 237 19.49 -7.60 6.66
CA ALA A 237 18.54 -6.81 7.44
C ALA A 237 17.25 -7.57 7.75
N VAL A 238 16.71 -8.32 6.78
CA VAL A 238 15.53 -9.18 7.00
C VAL A 238 15.84 -10.27 8.05
N ALA A 239 17.00 -10.92 7.96
CA ALA A 239 17.39 -11.96 8.92
C ALA A 239 17.49 -11.38 10.35
N LEU A 240 18.16 -10.24 10.49
CA LEU A 240 18.30 -9.54 11.77
C LEU A 240 16.94 -9.15 12.36
N LEU A 241 16.06 -8.52 11.58
CA LEU A 241 14.77 -8.05 12.07
C LEU A 241 13.81 -9.20 12.41
N ARG A 242 13.94 -10.36 11.78
CA ARG A 242 13.14 -11.56 12.07
C ARG A 242 13.43 -12.20 13.42
N GLU A 243 14.49 -11.81 14.09
CA GLU A 243 14.76 -12.24 15.47
C GLU A 243 13.71 -11.66 16.44
N ASP A 244 13.21 -10.44 16.17
CA ASP A 244 12.27 -9.73 17.04
C ASP A 244 10.87 -9.53 16.42
N TYR A 245 10.74 -9.56 15.08
CA TYR A 245 9.52 -9.23 14.35
C TYR A 245 9.08 -10.36 13.41
N GLU A 246 7.79 -10.71 13.47
CA GLU A 246 7.19 -11.76 12.62
C GLU A 246 6.91 -11.28 11.20
N GLU A 247 6.49 -10.01 11.04
CA GLU A 247 6.07 -9.43 9.76
C GLU A 247 7.21 -8.62 9.13
N VAL A 248 8.22 -9.33 8.59
CA VAL A 248 9.37 -8.75 7.89
C VAL A 248 9.45 -9.29 6.46
N PHE A 249 9.47 -8.40 5.48
CA PHE A 249 9.40 -8.73 4.05
C PHE A 249 10.51 -8.07 3.27
N LEU A 250 11.08 -8.81 2.32
CA LEU A 250 11.94 -8.27 1.27
C LEU A 250 11.10 -8.09 0.00
N THR A 251 11.15 -6.91 -0.57
CA THR A 251 10.38 -6.54 -1.75
C THR A 251 11.19 -5.61 -2.65
N GLU A 252 10.68 -5.30 -3.83
CA GLU A 252 11.27 -4.38 -4.79
C GLU A 252 10.22 -3.43 -5.35
N PRO A 253 10.60 -2.23 -5.82
CA PRO A 253 9.66 -1.30 -6.43
C PRO A 253 9.15 -1.86 -7.75
N LEU A 254 7.86 -1.63 -8.03
CA LEU A 254 7.28 -1.86 -9.34
C LEU A 254 7.57 -0.65 -10.23
N SER A 255 8.26 -0.89 -11.34
CA SER A 255 8.65 0.14 -12.32
C SER A 255 7.79 0.17 -13.58
N GLY A 256 6.82 -0.73 -13.69
CA GLY A 256 5.96 -0.90 -14.86
C GLY A 256 4.47 -1.05 -14.48
N PRO A 257 3.60 -1.23 -15.47
CA PRO A 257 2.19 -1.44 -15.23
C PRO A 257 1.97 -2.66 -14.33
N LEU A 258 0.88 -2.61 -13.56
CA LEU A 258 0.50 -3.73 -12.71
C LEU A 258 0.33 -5.01 -13.54
N PRO A 259 0.68 -6.19 -13.01
CA PRO A 259 0.57 -7.44 -13.74
C PRO A 259 -0.81 -7.66 -14.32
N ALA A 260 -0.86 -8.27 -15.52
CA ALA A 260 -2.09 -8.71 -16.13
C ALA A 260 -2.80 -9.76 -15.25
N LEU A 261 -4.12 -9.79 -15.33
CA LEU A 261 -4.92 -10.76 -14.59
C LEU A 261 -4.71 -12.16 -15.17
N GLN A 262 -4.60 -13.14 -14.28
CA GLN A 262 -4.55 -14.54 -14.72
C GLN A 262 -5.97 -15.08 -14.79
N LYS A 263 -6.38 -15.52 -16.00
CA LYS A 263 -7.61 -16.30 -16.13
C LYS A 263 -7.33 -17.73 -15.62
N PRO A 264 -8.30 -18.39 -14.93
CA PRO A 264 -8.12 -19.78 -14.56
C PRO A 264 -7.81 -20.58 -15.83
N GLN A 265 -6.80 -21.44 -15.74
CA GLN A 265 -6.60 -22.46 -16.77
C GLN A 265 -7.78 -23.41 -16.68
N VAL A 266 -8.59 -23.46 -17.75
CA VAL A 266 -9.72 -24.39 -17.91
C VAL A 266 -9.18 -25.81 -18.07
#